data_e3bf41c4fa90cda95b3f829abf4034a8
#
_entry.id   e3bf41c4fa90cda95b3f829abf4034a8
#
_cell.length_a   1.000
_cell.length_b   1.000
_cell.length_c   1.000
_cell.angle_alpha   90.00
_cell.angle_beta   90.00
_cell.angle_gamma   90.00
#
_symmetry.space_group_name_H-M   'P 1'
#
loop_
_entity.id
_entity.type
_entity.pdbx_description
1 polymer ?
#
loop_
_entity_poly.entity_id
_entity_poly.type
_entity_poly.pdbx_seq_one_letter_code
_entity_poly.pdbx_strand_id
1 'polypeptide(L)'
;MRPVLRSLPLLLALALAGCGQPASSASDFKGEKKDVADTIEQLQSSAQSRKPEDICSEVLARGLVEKLKSAGHDCVDEMEKVTGDADDFELDVTAVTISGATATARVKARKGGKDGVLTSYTLAREDGKWRLTSLGS
;
A
#
# COMPACT_ATOMS: atom_id res chain seq x y z
N MET A 1 -23.62 67.14 -13.09
CA MET A 1 -22.48 66.39 -12.55
C MET A 1 -22.99 65.15 -11.90
N ARG A 2 -22.73 63.99 -12.50
CA ARG A 2 -23.16 62.70 -11.97
C ARG A 2 -21.94 61.94 -11.50
N PRO A 3 -21.86 61.50 -10.23
CA PRO A 3 -20.78 60.61 -9.80
C PRO A 3 -21.10 59.18 -10.23
N VAL A 4 -20.18 58.61 -10.97
CA VAL A 4 -20.21 57.22 -11.40
C VAL A 4 -19.79 56.36 -10.21
N LEU A 5 -20.78 55.59 -9.70
CA LEU A 5 -20.53 54.59 -8.66
C LEU A 5 -19.83 53.39 -9.33
N ARG A 6 -18.54 53.27 -9.08
CA ARG A 6 -17.78 52.08 -9.46
C ARG A 6 -18.04 50.96 -8.46
N SER A 7 -18.86 50.01 -8.87
CA SER A 7 -19.06 48.74 -8.15
C SER A 7 -17.78 47.91 -8.26
N LEU A 8 -17.15 47.70 -7.15
CA LEU A 8 -16.02 46.78 -7.00
C LEU A 8 -16.61 45.35 -6.85
N PRO A 9 -16.28 44.39 -7.73
CA PRO A 9 -16.65 43.01 -7.47
C PRO A 9 -15.74 42.44 -6.36
N LEU A 10 -16.37 42.06 -5.26
CA LEU A 10 -15.75 41.34 -4.16
C LEU A 10 -15.42 39.93 -4.66
N LEU A 11 -14.16 39.70 -5.01
CA LEU A 11 -13.64 38.36 -5.32
C LEU A 11 -13.59 37.56 -4.01
N LEU A 12 -14.63 36.74 -3.84
CA LEU A 12 -14.68 35.73 -2.78
C LEU A 12 -13.70 34.60 -3.15
N ALA A 13 -12.48 34.67 -2.61
CA ALA A 13 -11.52 33.57 -2.70
C ALA A 13 -12.03 32.42 -1.85
N LEU A 14 -12.64 31.42 -2.47
CA LEU A 14 -12.86 30.10 -1.85
C LEU A 14 -11.50 29.47 -1.62
N ALA A 15 -10.99 29.56 -0.41
CA ALA A 15 -9.93 28.68 0.06
C ALA A 15 -10.50 27.28 0.15
N LEU A 16 -10.26 26.46 -0.87
CA LEU A 16 -10.40 24.99 -0.80
C LEU A 16 -9.37 24.51 0.23
N ALA A 17 -9.82 24.39 1.47
CA ALA A 17 -9.10 23.60 2.46
C ALA A 17 -9.13 22.16 1.93
N GLY A 18 -8.11 21.77 1.20
CA GLY A 18 -7.88 20.38 0.84
C GLY A 18 -7.74 19.60 2.13
N CYS A 19 -8.78 18.82 2.49
CA CYS A 19 -8.62 17.75 3.45
C CYS A 19 -7.50 16.88 2.91
N GLY A 20 -6.32 16.89 3.58
CA GLY A 20 -5.22 16.01 3.25
C GLY A 20 -5.69 14.58 3.46
N GLN A 21 -6.13 13.93 2.38
CA GLN A 21 -6.21 12.48 2.35
C GLN A 21 -4.77 11.99 2.55
N PRO A 22 -4.55 10.95 3.40
CA PRO A 22 -3.25 10.33 3.44
C PRO A 22 -2.95 9.88 2.00
N ALA A 23 -1.91 10.46 1.40
CA ALA A 23 -1.50 10.08 0.06
C ALA A 23 -1.17 8.59 0.10
N SER A 24 -1.90 7.81 -0.68
CA SER A 24 -1.55 6.42 -0.93
C SER A 24 -0.12 6.42 -1.47
N SER A 25 0.77 5.68 -0.85
CA SER A 25 2.18 5.67 -1.26
C SER A 25 2.38 5.17 -2.69
N ALA A 26 1.43 4.40 -3.23
CA ALA A 26 1.41 3.98 -4.62
C ALA A 26 1.19 5.14 -5.60
N SER A 27 0.54 6.22 -5.19
CA SER A 27 0.29 7.38 -6.05
C SER A 27 1.57 8.11 -6.48
N ASP A 28 2.67 7.93 -5.74
CA ASP A 28 3.97 8.54 -6.03
C ASP A 28 4.71 7.80 -7.16
N PHE A 29 4.26 6.62 -7.53
CA PHE A 29 4.86 5.79 -8.57
C PHE A 29 4.01 5.77 -9.84
N LYS A 30 4.66 5.41 -10.97
CA LYS A 30 4.02 5.27 -12.28
C LYS A 30 4.40 3.94 -12.92
N GLY A 31 3.54 3.45 -13.84
CA GLY A 31 3.78 2.23 -14.59
C GLY A 31 3.92 1.02 -13.68
N GLU A 32 4.80 0.09 -14.02
CA GLU A 32 5.01 -1.15 -13.26
C GLU A 32 5.42 -0.94 -11.80
N LYS A 33 6.12 0.17 -11.49
CA LYS A 33 6.45 0.51 -10.10
C LYS A 33 5.22 0.82 -9.28
N LYS A 34 4.22 1.43 -9.91
CA LYS A 34 2.93 1.66 -9.26
C LYS A 34 2.23 0.33 -9.00
N ASP A 35 2.23 -0.60 -9.95
CA ASP A 35 1.60 -1.91 -9.78
C ASP A 35 2.23 -2.71 -8.63
N VAL A 36 3.55 -2.59 -8.44
CA VAL A 36 4.26 -3.16 -7.29
C VAL A 36 3.80 -2.50 -5.98
N ALA A 37 3.76 -1.17 -5.97
CA ALA A 37 3.31 -0.42 -4.79
C ALA A 37 1.84 -0.71 -4.45
N ASP A 38 0.97 -0.82 -5.46
CA ASP A 38 -0.45 -1.20 -5.29
C ASP A 38 -0.58 -2.59 -4.61
N THR A 39 0.30 -3.53 -4.90
CA THR A 39 0.32 -4.84 -4.22
C THR A 39 0.62 -4.72 -2.73
N ILE A 40 1.53 -3.83 -2.34
CA ILE A 40 1.83 -3.55 -0.93
C ILE A 40 0.63 -2.86 -0.24
N GLU A 41 -0.02 -1.94 -0.93
CA GLU A 41 -1.24 -1.29 -0.40
C GLU A 41 -2.40 -2.28 -0.26
N GLN A 42 -2.51 -3.22 -1.19
CA GLN A 42 -3.51 -4.29 -1.09
C GLN A 42 -3.24 -5.18 0.12
N LEU A 43 -1.97 -5.50 0.41
CA LEU A 43 -1.60 -6.21 1.64
C LEU A 43 -2.10 -5.45 2.88
N GLN A 44 -1.80 -4.15 2.96
CA GLN A 44 -2.25 -3.31 4.07
C GLN A 44 -3.78 -3.27 4.19
N SER A 45 -4.46 -3.01 3.09
CA SER A 45 -5.92 -2.90 3.04
C SER A 45 -6.60 -4.20 3.45
N SER A 46 -6.12 -5.35 2.95
CA SER A 46 -6.66 -6.66 3.30
C SER A 46 -6.37 -7.03 4.76
N ALA A 47 -5.20 -6.64 5.28
CA ALA A 47 -4.85 -6.84 6.68
C ALA A 47 -5.74 -6.03 7.61
N GLN A 48 -5.93 -4.73 7.33
CA GLN A 48 -6.79 -3.84 8.10
C GLN A 48 -8.26 -4.25 8.04
N SER A 49 -8.71 -4.80 6.91
CA SER A 49 -10.06 -5.31 6.70
C SER A 49 -10.27 -6.73 7.26
N ARG A 50 -9.22 -7.35 7.81
CA ARG A 50 -9.22 -8.71 8.34
C ARG A 50 -9.72 -9.74 7.32
N LYS A 51 -9.11 -9.67 6.13
CA LYS A 51 -9.37 -10.57 5.00
C LYS A 51 -8.13 -11.40 4.67
N PRO A 52 -7.77 -12.37 5.52
CA PRO A 52 -6.59 -13.21 5.30
C PRO A 52 -6.69 -14.04 4.01
N GLU A 53 -7.90 -14.41 3.57
CA GLU A 53 -8.13 -15.14 2.33
C GLU A 53 -7.69 -14.32 1.12
N ASP A 54 -7.98 -13.01 1.09
CA ASP A 54 -7.57 -12.12 0.00
C ASP A 54 -6.04 -12.00 -0.05
N ILE A 55 -5.38 -11.97 1.11
CA ILE A 55 -3.92 -11.96 1.17
C ILE A 55 -3.34 -13.22 0.54
N CYS A 56 -3.84 -14.38 0.94
CA CYS A 56 -3.37 -15.68 0.45
C CYS A 56 -3.63 -15.90 -1.04
N SER A 57 -4.78 -15.45 -1.55
CA SER A 57 -5.20 -15.70 -2.92
C SER A 57 -4.75 -14.63 -3.92
N GLU A 58 -4.60 -13.37 -3.48
CA GLU A 58 -4.37 -12.26 -4.39
C GLU A 58 -3.03 -11.55 -4.17
N VAL A 59 -2.49 -11.55 -2.95
CA VAL A 59 -1.28 -10.80 -2.61
C VAL A 59 -0.04 -11.69 -2.59
N LEU A 60 -0.13 -12.88 -2.02
CA LEU A 60 1.01 -13.79 -1.91
C LEU A 60 1.23 -14.58 -3.21
N ALA A 61 2.50 -14.80 -3.54
CA ALA A 61 2.90 -15.71 -4.60
C ALA A 61 2.53 -17.16 -4.25
N ARG A 62 2.14 -17.94 -5.25
CA ARG A 62 1.80 -19.37 -5.05
C ARG A 62 2.91 -20.13 -4.36
N GLY A 63 4.16 -19.91 -4.75
CA GLY A 63 5.31 -20.55 -4.12
C GLY A 63 5.48 -20.24 -2.65
N LEU A 64 5.08 -19.05 -2.19
CA LEU A 64 5.08 -18.68 -0.77
C LEU A 64 3.97 -19.41 -0.01
N VAL A 65 2.77 -19.47 -0.57
CA VAL A 65 1.65 -20.22 0.01
C VAL A 65 1.97 -21.72 0.11
N GLU A 66 2.59 -22.28 -0.92
CA GLU A 66 3.03 -23.69 -0.93
C GLU A 66 4.12 -23.97 0.11
N LYS A 67 5.04 -23.03 0.32
CA LYS A 67 6.06 -23.14 1.39
C LYS A 67 5.42 -23.18 2.78
N LEU A 68 4.45 -22.32 3.04
CA LEU A 68 3.70 -22.33 4.30
C LEU A 68 3.03 -23.70 4.50
N LYS A 69 2.32 -24.18 3.49
CA LYS A 69 1.66 -25.49 3.52
C LYS A 69 2.65 -26.64 3.75
N SER A 70 3.79 -26.63 3.09
CA SER A 70 4.83 -27.65 3.25
C SER A 70 5.47 -27.63 4.62
N ALA A 71 5.49 -26.47 5.28
CA ALA A 71 5.94 -26.31 6.66
C ALA A 71 4.86 -26.69 7.70
N GLY A 72 3.69 -27.16 7.26
CA GLY A 72 2.58 -27.53 8.14
C GLY A 72 1.71 -26.37 8.59
N HIS A 73 1.81 -25.21 7.92
CA HIS A 73 1.04 -24.00 8.21
C HIS A 73 -0.04 -23.75 7.16
N ASP A 74 -1.26 -23.51 7.58
CA ASP A 74 -2.29 -22.99 6.71
C ASP A 74 -2.08 -21.50 6.48
N CYS A 75 -2.20 -21.05 5.22
CA CYS A 75 -1.93 -19.66 4.88
C CYS A 75 -2.90 -18.70 5.57
N VAL A 76 -4.19 -19.03 5.58
CA VAL A 76 -5.24 -18.17 6.17
C VAL A 76 -5.01 -18.05 7.68
N ASP A 77 -4.77 -19.17 8.36
CA ASP A 77 -4.49 -19.19 9.81
C ASP A 77 -3.26 -18.37 10.17
N GLU A 78 -2.20 -18.44 9.35
CA GLU A 78 -0.98 -17.65 9.57
C GLU A 78 -1.23 -16.15 9.32
N MET A 79 -1.98 -15.81 8.28
CA MET A 79 -2.32 -14.40 7.99
C MET A 79 -3.26 -13.83 9.05
N GLU A 80 -4.19 -14.59 9.60
CA GLU A 80 -5.01 -14.16 10.74
C GLU A 80 -4.17 -13.78 11.95
N LYS A 81 -3.17 -14.58 12.27
CA LYS A 81 -2.23 -14.29 13.39
C LYS A 81 -1.42 -13.03 13.14
N VAL A 82 -0.88 -12.87 11.92
CA VAL A 82 -0.06 -11.72 11.54
C VAL A 82 -0.88 -10.44 11.48
N THR A 83 -2.14 -10.52 11.06
CA THR A 83 -3.03 -9.37 10.86
C THR A 83 -3.95 -9.06 12.05
N GLY A 84 -3.88 -9.84 13.12
CA GLY A 84 -4.74 -9.69 14.30
C GLY A 84 -4.71 -8.30 14.93
N ASP A 85 -3.59 -7.61 14.83
CA ASP A 85 -3.37 -6.26 15.38
C ASP A 85 -3.10 -5.23 14.26
N ALA A 86 -3.70 -5.42 13.08
CA ALA A 86 -3.38 -4.61 11.90
C ALA A 86 -4.14 -3.27 11.81
N ASP A 87 -5.04 -2.96 12.74
CA ASP A 87 -5.87 -1.75 12.70
C ASP A 87 -5.04 -0.46 12.60
N ASP A 88 -3.88 -0.42 13.27
CA ASP A 88 -2.95 0.72 13.28
C ASP A 88 -1.69 0.48 12.44
N PHE A 89 -1.77 -0.44 11.49
CA PHE A 89 -0.63 -0.85 10.67
C PHE A 89 -0.60 -0.07 9.36
N GLU A 90 0.51 0.59 9.07
CA GLU A 90 0.73 1.36 7.85
C GLU A 90 1.99 0.88 7.14
N LEU A 91 1.91 0.74 5.83
CA LEU A 91 2.99 0.37 4.93
C LEU A 91 3.25 1.48 3.92
N ASP A 92 4.27 2.28 4.14
CA ASP A 92 4.67 3.32 3.19
C ASP A 92 5.75 2.79 2.24
N VAL A 93 5.44 2.66 0.96
CA VAL A 93 6.43 2.30 -0.04
C VAL A 93 7.34 3.50 -0.31
N THR A 94 8.62 3.36 -0.02
CA THR A 94 9.62 4.43 -0.18
C THR A 94 10.45 4.31 -1.46
N ALA A 95 10.62 3.10 -1.98
CA ALA A 95 11.32 2.85 -3.23
C ALA A 95 10.89 1.52 -3.86
N VAL A 96 10.90 1.45 -5.16
CA VAL A 96 10.63 0.25 -5.94
C VAL A 96 11.73 0.06 -6.98
N THR A 97 12.32 -1.12 -7.01
CA THR A 97 13.28 -1.55 -8.03
C THR A 97 12.72 -2.75 -8.76
N ILE A 98 12.70 -2.72 -10.10
CA ILE A 98 12.23 -3.81 -10.94
C ILE A 98 13.40 -4.36 -11.75
N SER A 99 13.53 -5.68 -11.77
CA SER A 99 14.50 -6.41 -12.56
C SER A 99 13.79 -7.59 -13.25
N GLY A 100 13.39 -7.39 -14.51
CA GLY A 100 12.62 -8.39 -15.28
C GLY A 100 11.31 -8.75 -14.61
N ALA A 101 11.13 -10.02 -14.26
CA ALA A 101 9.92 -10.55 -13.61
C ALA A 101 9.95 -10.49 -12.07
N THR A 102 10.96 -9.83 -11.49
CA THR A 102 11.10 -9.66 -10.05
C THR A 102 11.16 -8.19 -9.67
N ALA A 103 10.73 -7.88 -8.46
CA ALA A 103 10.78 -6.53 -7.91
C ALA A 103 11.17 -6.57 -6.43
N THR A 104 11.73 -5.47 -5.96
CA THR A 104 11.96 -5.21 -4.54
C THR A 104 11.32 -3.88 -4.18
N ALA A 105 10.45 -3.91 -3.18
CA ALA A 105 9.85 -2.71 -2.59
C ALA A 105 10.49 -2.46 -1.22
N ARG A 106 11.03 -1.26 -1.02
CA ARG A 106 11.43 -0.80 0.31
C ARG A 106 10.23 -0.13 0.95
N VAL A 107 9.88 -0.60 2.12
CA VAL A 107 8.66 -0.21 2.81
C VAL A 107 9.01 0.21 4.23
N LYS A 108 8.47 1.34 4.64
CA LYS A 108 8.50 1.79 6.03
C LYS A 108 7.20 1.30 6.70
N ALA A 109 7.35 0.29 7.55
CA ALA A 109 6.23 -0.25 8.32
C ALA A 109 6.08 0.54 9.63
N ARG A 110 4.89 1.07 9.88
CA ARG A 110 4.52 1.79 11.11
C ARG A 110 3.39 1.08 11.82
N LYS A 111 3.40 1.14 13.14
CA LYS A 111 2.31 0.64 13.98
C LYS A 111 2.00 1.69 15.05
N GLY A 112 0.73 2.07 15.19
CA GLY A 112 0.29 3.01 16.22
C GLY A 112 0.92 4.40 16.11
N GLY A 113 1.20 4.89 14.89
CA GLY A 113 1.79 6.21 14.63
C GLY A 113 3.25 6.36 15.07
N LYS A 114 3.91 5.26 15.50
CA LYS A 114 5.34 5.27 15.87
C LYS A 114 6.22 5.19 14.64
N ASP A 115 7.45 5.71 14.75
CA ASP A 115 8.46 5.59 13.70
C ASP A 115 8.63 4.14 13.27
N GLY A 116 8.51 3.93 11.95
CA GLY A 116 8.51 2.60 11.38
C GLY A 116 9.91 2.07 11.09
N VAL A 117 9.99 0.76 10.99
CA VAL A 117 11.17 0.04 10.56
C VAL A 117 11.16 -0.06 9.03
N LEU A 118 12.32 0.19 8.40
CA LEU A 118 12.51 -0.08 6.98
C LEU A 118 12.66 -1.57 6.76
N THR A 119 11.82 -2.09 5.88
CA THR A 119 11.78 -3.50 5.51
C THR A 119 11.81 -3.62 3.99
N SER A 120 12.30 -4.72 3.46
CA SER A 120 12.30 -5.02 2.03
C SER A 120 11.35 -6.18 1.75
N TYR A 121 10.40 -5.93 0.83
CA TYR A 121 9.54 -6.97 0.28
C TYR A 121 10.03 -7.35 -1.09
N THR A 122 10.08 -8.64 -1.39
CA THR A 122 10.37 -9.14 -2.73
C THR A 122 9.09 -9.63 -3.39
N LEU A 123 8.97 -9.32 -4.68
CA LEU A 123 7.81 -9.67 -5.48
C LEU A 123 8.26 -10.38 -6.76
N ALA A 124 7.38 -11.20 -7.31
CA ALA A 124 7.51 -11.77 -8.63
C ALA A 124 6.22 -11.57 -9.42
N ARG A 125 6.34 -11.54 -10.74
CA ARG A 125 5.19 -11.47 -11.63
C ARG A 125 4.64 -12.87 -11.85
N GLU A 126 3.38 -13.07 -11.49
CA GLU A 126 2.61 -14.29 -11.75
C GLU A 126 1.33 -13.93 -12.50
N ASP A 127 1.10 -14.52 -13.65
CA ASP A 127 -0.10 -14.28 -14.48
C ASP A 127 -0.37 -12.78 -14.74
N GLY A 128 0.70 -12.01 -14.97
CA GLY A 128 0.62 -10.58 -15.24
C GLY A 128 0.42 -9.69 -14.00
N LYS A 129 0.40 -10.26 -12.79
CA LYS A 129 0.25 -9.54 -11.53
C LYS A 129 1.49 -9.68 -10.66
N TRP A 130 1.80 -8.64 -9.91
CA TRP A 130 2.85 -8.69 -8.91
C TRP A 130 2.37 -9.39 -7.65
N ARG A 131 3.15 -10.32 -7.13
CA ARG A 131 2.86 -11.12 -5.95
C ARG A 131 4.03 -11.14 -5.00
N LEU A 132 3.78 -11.11 -3.69
CA LEU A 132 4.81 -11.19 -2.67
C LEU A 132 5.43 -12.58 -2.60
N THR A 133 6.74 -12.65 -2.71
CA THR A 133 7.53 -13.88 -2.54
C THR A 133 8.18 -13.99 -1.17
N SER A 134 8.17 -12.89 -0.40
CA SER A 134 8.58 -12.85 1.00
C SER A 134 7.71 -11.86 1.78
N LEU A 135 7.59 -12.06 3.08
CA LEU A 135 6.85 -11.19 4.00
C LEU A 135 7.75 -10.18 4.71
N GLY A 136 8.82 -9.76 4.06
CA GLY A 136 9.77 -8.81 4.58
C GLY A 136 10.99 -9.47 5.25
N SER A 137 12.11 -8.75 5.25
CA SER A 137 13.37 -9.10 5.90
C SER A 137 14.09 -7.84 6.36
#